data_4410eebf8dbf97d9f14742be52947d75
#
_entry.id   4410eebf8dbf97d9f14742be52947d75
#
_cell.length_a   1.000
_cell.length_b   1.000
_cell.length_c   1.000
_cell.angle_alpha   90.00
_cell.angle_beta   90.00
_cell.angle_gamma   90.00
#
_symmetry.space_group_name_H-M   'P 1'
#
loop_
_entity.id
_entity.type
_entity.pdbx_description
1 polymer ?
#
loop_
_entity_poly.entity_id
_entity_poly.type
_entity_poly.pdbx_seq_one_letter_code
_entity_poly.pdbx_strand_id
1 'polypeptide(L)'
;MELFKYIVKFIYRIRWWMVIFPCIAGIIAWFLTRSLEKTYDVKTTIFTGIISGYNVDATDTRNATVHMSNLMNIITTERTLKIVSLKLLARCLVYGDAERNTSYISAIHYQQLVSGIPRELQALTDKQNEEKTYHNLVAFERPSINNFIYQLLNYTHPYFSVPLLSQHIKVARLGNSDMIEIAYSANDPGIAYNTLEILNEEFVKQYHELRYGETNNVIKFFQEELARLGKMLTAAEDSLIEYNIENLSLIHISEPTRR
;
A
#
# COMPACT_ATOMS: atom_id res chain seq x y z
N MET A 1 -27.40 67.97 8.41
CA MET A 1 -26.60 68.05 9.66
C MET A 1 -27.23 67.30 10.81
N GLU A 2 -28.51 67.17 10.91
CA GLU A 2 -29.23 66.44 12.00
C GLU A 2 -28.99 64.97 11.97
N LEU A 3 -29.02 64.27 10.82
CA LEU A 3 -28.79 62.86 10.69
C LEU A 3 -27.42 62.42 11.25
N PHE A 4 -26.37 63.18 11.04
CA PHE A 4 -25.03 62.93 11.55
C PHE A 4 -24.99 62.98 13.09
N LYS A 5 -25.66 63.86 13.74
CA LYS A 5 -25.79 63.98 15.21
C LYS A 5 -26.50 62.73 15.79
N TYR A 6 -27.55 62.26 15.11
CA TYR A 6 -28.27 61.05 15.53
C TYR A 6 -27.38 59.78 15.43
N ILE A 7 -26.60 59.64 14.33
CA ILE A 7 -25.68 58.51 14.14
C ILE A 7 -24.59 58.52 15.22
N VAL A 8 -23.95 59.65 15.50
CA VAL A 8 -22.92 59.80 16.53
C VAL A 8 -23.48 59.48 17.91
N LYS A 9 -24.69 59.96 18.24
CA LYS A 9 -25.35 59.68 19.53
C LYS A 9 -25.73 58.20 19.66
N PHE A 10 -26.13 57.56 18.58
CA PHE A 10 -26.43 56.13 18.53
C PHE A 10 -25.16 55.27 18.75
N ILE A 11 -24.05 55.59 18.07
CA ILE A 11 -22.74 54.94 18.24
C ILE A 11 -22.24 55.08 19.68
N TYR A 12 -22.39 56.29 20.26
CA TYR A 12 -21.96 56.53 21.64
C TYR A 12 -22.78 55.75 22.68
N ARG A 13 -24.07 55.51 22.39
CA ARG A 13 -24.99 54.74 23.24
C ARG A 13 -24.71 53.24 23.16
N ILE A 14 -24.23 52.73 21.99
CA ILE A 14 -23.98 51.29 21.73
C ILE A 14 -22.49 50.96 21.83
N ARG A 15 -21.60 51.93 22.15
CA ARG A 15 -20.13 51.70 22.16
C ARG A 15 -19.68 50.48 22.97
N TRP A 16 -20.31 50.20 24.07
CA TRP A 16 -20.00 49.04 24.90
C TRP A 16 -20.41 47.72 24.24
N TRP A 17 -21.52 47.68 23.56
CA TRP A 17 -22.01 46.53 22.83
C TRP A 17 -21.13 46.22 21.60
N MET A 18 -20.63 47.24 20.93
CA MET A 18 -19.70 47.09 19.79
C MET A 18 -18.35 46.49 20.18
N VAL A 19 -17.96 46.60 21.46
CA VAL A 19 -16.73 45.96 21.97
C VAL A 19 -17.04 44.59 22.55
N ILE A 20 -18.10 44.47 23.31
CA ILE A 20 -18.47 43.19 24.01
C ILE A 20 -18.81 42.10 23.00
N PHE A 21 -19.56 42.41 21.94
CA PHE A 21 -20.01 41.42 20.96
C PHE A 21 -18.84 40.73 20.19
N PRO A 22 -17.89 41.46 19.62
CA PRO A 22 -16.74 40.85 18.97
C PRO A 22 -15.79 40.14 19.96
N CYS A 23 -15.68 40.61 21.21
CA CYS A 23 -14.92 39.91 22.24
C CYS A 23 -15.52 38.54 22.57
N ILE A 24 -16.85 38.47 22.77
CA ILE A 24 -17.54 37.21 23.01
C ILE A 24 -17.43 36.29 21.78
N ALA A 25 -17.64 36.82 20.56
CA ALA A 25 -17.48 36.06 19.34
C ALA A 25 -16.05 35.53 19.17
N GLY A 26 -15.04 36.34 19.51
CA GLY A 26 -13.64 35.94 19.51
C GLY A 26 -13.33 34.83 20.50
N ILE A 27 -13.87 34.88 21.72
CA ILE A 27 -13.71 33.86 22.74
C ILE A 27 -14.38 32.54 22.30
N ILE A 28 -15.58 32.61 21.74
CA ILE A 28 -16.29 31.45 21.21
C ILE A 28 -15.51 30.83 20.04
N ALA A 29 -15.07 31.66 19.09
CA ALA A 29 -14.27 31.18 17.96
C ALA A 29 -12.94 30.54 18.42
N TRP A 30 -12.26 31.16 19.38
CA TRP A 30 -11.04 30.58 19.97
C TRP A 30 -11.28 29.24 20.66
N PHE A 31 -12.38 29.12 21.41
CA PHE A 31 -12.74 27.88 22.09
C PHE A 31 -13.08 26.76 21.09
N LEU A 32 -13.87 27.09 20.05
CA LEU A 32 -14.22 26.15 18.98
C LEU A 32 -12.99 25.73 18.18
N THR A 33 -12.11 26.68 17.84
CA THR A 33 -10.90 26.38 17.05
C THR A 33 -9.89 25.56 17.83
N ARG A 34 -9.80 25.77 19.14
CA ARG A 34 -8.89 24.99 20.00
C ARG A 34 -9.31 23.52 20.14
N SER A 35 -10.59 23.22 19.95
CA SER A 35 -11.15 21.86 20.03
C SER A 35 -11.02 21.07 18.70
N LEU A 36 -10.55 21.72 17.61
CA LEU A 36 -10.37 21.02 16.34
C LEU A 36 -9.16 20.10 16.40
N GLU A 37 -9.39 18.83 16.11
CA GLU A 37 -8.31 17.87 15.96
C GLU A 37 -7.44 18.23 14.74
N LYS A 38 -6.13 18.21 14.93
CA LYS A 38 -5.19 18.45 13.84
C LYS A 38 -5.13 17.20 12.97
N THR A 39 -5.28 17.36 11.67
CA THR A 39 -5.10 16.28 10.70
C THR A 39 -3.80 16.51 9.94
N TYR A 40 -3.01 15.47 9.82
CA TYR A 40 -1.74 15.47 9.09
C TYR A 40 -1.91 14.64 7.83
N ASP A 41 -1.69 15.29 6.68
CA ASP A 41 -1.73 14.67 5.36
C ASP A 41 -0.32 14.34 4.91
N VAL A 42 -0.06 13.08 4.65
CA VAL A 42 1.22 12.60 4.10
C VAL A 42 0.97 12.01 2.73
N LYS A 43 1.89 12.26 1.78
CA LYS A 43 1.81 11.78 0.42
C LYS A 43 3.12 11.15 -0.02
N THR A 44 3.02 10.10 -0.82
CA THR A 44 4.15 9.50 -1.53
C THR A 44 3.79 9.26 -2.98
N THR A 45 4.80 9.22 -3.83
CA THR A 45 4.63 8.91 -5.27
C THR A 45 5.51 7.75 -5.64
N ILE A 46 4.91 6.75 -6.29
CA ILE A 46 5.59 5.53 -6.71
C ILE A 46 5.62 5.51 -8.24
N PHE A 47 6.80 5.27 -8.81
CA PHE A 47 6.97 5.01 -10.23
C PHE A 47 6.85 3.52 -10.52
N THR A 48 5.91 3.12 -11.37
CA THR A 48 5.61 1.71 -11.66
C THR A 48 6.31 1.18 -12.90
N GLY A 49 6.69 2.04 -13.84
CA GLY A 49 7.36 1.66 -15.10
C GLY A 49 6.50 0.80 -16.04
N ILE A 50 5.17 0.82 -15.91
CA ILE A 50 4.26 -0.02 -16.71
C ILE A 50 4.16 0.48 -18.15
N ILE A 51 4.06 1.78 -18.35
CA ILE A 51 3.87 2.40 -19.67
C ILE A 51 5.21 2.64 -20.36
N SER A 52 6.22 3.06 -19.58
CA SER A 52 7.58 3.37 -20.07
C SER A 52 8.51 2.17 -20.09
N GLY A 53 8.17 1.09 -19.39
CA GLY A 53 8.99 -0.12 -19.30
C GLY A 53 8.73 -1.10 -20.43
N TYR A 54 9.71 -1.96 -20.68
CA TYR A 54 9.88 -3.01 -21.69
C TYR A 54 8.72 -4.01 -21.86
N ASN A 55 7.47 -3.60 -21.77
CA ASN A 55 6.37 -4.45 -22.15
C ASN A 55 6.24 -4.42 -23.67
N VAL A 56 6.73 -5.47 -24.32
CA VAL A 56 6.65 -5.70 -25.77
C VAL A 56 5.21 -5.67 -26.28
N ASP A 57 4.23 -5.85 -25.40
CA ASP A 57 2.79 -5.81 -25.69
C ASP A 57 2.10 -4.45 -25.39
N ALA A 58 2.84 -3.41 -25.00
CA ALA A 58 2.28 -2.10 -24.63
C ALA A 58 1.83 -1.23 -25.82
N THR A 59 1.50 -1.82 -26.94
CA THR A 59 0.87 -1.12 -28.07
C THR A 59 -0.60 -0.74 -27.78
N ASP A 60 -1.21 -1.27 -26.73
CA ASP A 60 -2.58 -0.96 -26.36
C ASP A 60 -2.65 -0.18 -25.04
N THR A 61 -2.87 1.13 -25.15
CA THR A 61 -3.07 2.06 -24.01
C THR A 61 -4.19 1.61 -23.07
N ARG A 62 -5.13 0.80 -23.55
CA ARG A 62 -6.24 0.24 -22.76
C ARG A 62 -5.72 -0.80 -21.76
N ASN A 63 -4.82 -1.67 -22.19
CA ASN A 63 -4.20 -2.67 -21.31
C ASN A 63 -3.34 -2.03 -20.22
N ALA A 64 -2.57 -1.00 -20.56
CA ALA A 64 -1.78 -0.24 -19.59
C ALA A 64 -2.67 0.41 -18.50
N THR A 65 -3.85 0.91 -18.88
CA THR A 65 -4.80 1.49 -17.91
C THR A 65 -5.39 0.44 -17.00
N VAL A 66 -5.71 -0.75 -17.50
CA VAL A 66 -6.22 -1.87 -16.70
C VAL A 66 -5.14 -2.36 -15.71
N HIS A 67 -3.91 -2.52 -16.16
CA HIS A 67 -2.79 -2.89 -15.28
C HIS A 67 -2.57 -1.87 -14.17
N MET A 68 -2.61 -0.58 -14.50
CA MET A 68 -2.50 0.49 -13.51
C MET A 68 -3.64 0.46 -12.48
N SER A 69 -4.88 0.25 -12.92
CA SER A 69 -6.03 0.08 -12.02
C SER A 69 -5.86 -1.13 -11.10
N ASN A 70 -5.39 -2.25 -11.63
CA ASN A 70 -5.15 -3.45 -10.82
C ASN A 70 -4.08 -3.19 -9.75
N LEU A 71 -3.01 -2.47 -10.08
CA LEU A 71 -1.99 -2.09 -9.09
C LEU A 71 -2.54 -1.16 -8.01
N MET A 72 -3.34 -0.16 -8.38
CA MET A 72 -3.98 0.71 -7.40
C MET A 72 -4.92 -0.08 -6.47
N ASN A 73 -5.64 -1.06 -7.01
CA ASN A 73 -6.50 -1.93 -6.21
C ASN A 73 -5.72 -2.80 -5.23
N ILE A 74 -4.53 -3.30 -5.60
CA ILE A 74 -3.68 -4.10 -4.69
C ILE A 74 -3.32 -3.30 -3.43
N ILE A 75 -3.04 -2.01 -3.56
CA ILE A 75 -2.71 -1.12 -2.44
C ILE A 75 -3.83 -1.09 -1.40
N THR A 76 -5.08 -1.08 -1.85
CA THR A 76 -6.28 -0.95 -1.00
C THR A 76 -6.97 -2.28 -0.68
N THR A 77 -6.36 -3.43 -1.05
CA THR A 77 -6.94 -4.73 -0.67
C THR A 77 -6.96 -4.91 0.84
N GLU A 78 -7.98 -5.58 1.33
CA GLU A 78 -8.11 -5.93 2.75
C GLU A 78 -6.87 -6.64 3.27
N ARG A 79 -6.30 -7.56 2.48
CA ARG A 79 -5.06 -8.27 2.83
C ARG A 79 -3.88 -7.33 3.05
N THR A 80 -3.67 -6.39 2.13
CA THR A 80 -2.58 -5.41 2.24
C THR A 80 -2.77 -4.52 3.46
N LEU A 81 -3.97 -3.97 3.63
CA LEU A 81 -4.28 -3.09 4.74
C LEU A 81 -4.20 -3.79 6.11
N LYS A 82 -4.56 -5.06 6.17
CA LYS A 82 -4.40 -5.88 7.37
C LYS A 82 -2.92 -6.06 7.75
N ILE A 83 -2.06 -6.35 6.78
CA ILE A 83 -0.60 -6.44 7.01
C ILE A 83 -0.06 -5.10 7.49
N VAL A 84 -0.44 -4.01 6.83
CA VAL A 84 -0.04 -2.65 7.21
C VAL A 84 -0.48 -2.33 8.63
N SER A 85 -1.71 -2.62 8.99
CA SER A 85 -2.25 -2.39 10.34
C SER A 85 -1.48 -3.17 11.40
N LEU A 86 -1.20 -4.45 11.18
CA LEU A 86 -0.47 -5.28 12.14
C LEU A 86 1.00 -4.86 12.27
N LYS A 87 1.66 -4.50 11.17
CA LYS A 87 3.03 -3.95 11.20
C LYS A 87 3.07 -2.60 11.91
N LEU A 88 2.11 -1.71 11.64
CA LEU A 88 1.99 -0.44 12.33
C LEU A 88 1.77 -0.64 13.83
N LEU A 89 0.91 -1.56 14.23
CA LEU A 89 0.69 -1.90 15.63
C LEU A 89 1.97 -2.42 16.28
N ALA A 90 2.69 -3.35 15.63
CA ALA A 90 3.96 -3.86 16.12
C ALA A 90 4.98 -2.74 16.30
N ARG A 91 5.13 -1.85 15.31
CA ARG A 91 6.03 -0.68 15.35
C ARG A 91 5.68 0.27 16.49
N CYS A 92 4.40 0.59 16.67
CA CYS A 92 3.95 1.43 17.78
C CYS A 92 4.21 0.80 19.15
N LEU A 93 4.00 -0.51 19.30
CA LEU A 93 4.25 -1.22 20.55
C LEU A 93 5.74 -1.31 20.89
N VAL A 94 6.60 -1.47 19.91
CA VAL A 94 8.06 -1.60 20.10
C VAL A 94 8.68 -0.25 20.41
N TYR A 95 8.39 0.78 19.62
CA TYR A 95 9.08 2.07 19.64
C TYR A 95 8.30 3.20 20.30
N GLY A 96 7.04 2.96 20.66
CA GLY A 96 6.23 3.95 21.38
C GLY A 96 6.70 4.16 22.81
N ASP A 97 6.52 5.40 23.28
CA ASP A 97 6.85 5.83 24.65
C ASP A 97 5.65 6.59 25.23
N ALA A 98 5.33 6.28 26.50
CA ALA A 98 4.23 6.95 27.21
C ALA A 98 4.60 8.36 27.72
N GLU A 99 5.87 8.66 27.87
CA GLU A 99 6.35 9.93 28.42
C GLU A 99 6.80 10.92 27.35
N ARG A 100 7.17 10.42 26.15
CA ARG A 100 7.74 11.23 25.08
C ARG A 100 7.09 10.97 23.75
N ASN A 101 6.93 12.02 22.96
CA ASN A 101 6.56 11.88 21.57
C ASN A 101 7.71 11.22 20.81
N THR A 102 7.41 10.13 20.12
CA THR A 102 8.35 9.44 19.23
C THR A 102 8.06 9.79 17.77
N SER A 103 8.94 9.42 16.85
CA SER A 103 8.69 9.52 15.42
C SER A 103 7.62 8.54 14.92
N TYR A 104 7.21 7.60 15.75
CA TYR A 104 6.26 6.55 15.41
C TYR A 104 4.84 6.84 15.89
N ILE A 105 4.70 7.39 17.09
CA ILE A 105 3.42 7.73 17.70
C ILE A 105 3.64 8.79 18.79
N SER A 106 2.69 9.69 18.99
CA SER A 106 2.71 10.65 20.07
C SER A 106 2.44 9.99 21.43
N ALA A 107 2.96 10.55 22.51
CA ALA A 107 2.81 10.02 23.86
C ALA A 107 1.33 9.86 24.26
N ILE A 108 0.48 10.81 23.89
CA ILE A 108 -0.97 10.79 24.22
C ILE A 108 -1.63 9.60 23.53
N HIS A 109 -1.41 9.41 22.23
CA HIS A 109 -2.02 8.32 21.48
C HIS A 109 -1.43 6.96 21.87
N TYR A 110 -0.15 6.92 22.25
CA TYR A 110 0.48 5.71 22.78
C TYR A 110 -0.12 5.29 24.14
N GLN A 111 -0.34 6.25 25.05
CA GLN A 111 -1.02 5.96 26.33
C GLN A 111 -2.44 5.44 26.11
N GLN A 112 -3.19 6.03 25.18
CA GLN A 112 -4.53 5.54 24.82
C GLN A 112 -4.47 4.12 24.25
N LEU A 113 -3.51 3.85 23.36
CA LEU A 113 -3.30 2.53 22.79
C LEU A 113 -3.00 1.49 23.88
N VAL A 114 -2.01 1.74 24.72
CA VAL A 114 -1.57 0.79 25.77
C VAL A 114 -2.65 0.58 26.84
N SER A 115 -3.41 1.61 27.18
CA SER A 115 -4.53 1.48 28.14
C SER A 115 -5.66 0.59 27.65
N GLY A 116 -5.84 0.52 26.32
CA GLY A 116 -6.84 -0.34 25.67
C GLY A 116 -6.38 -1.77 25.39
N ILE A 117 -5.06 -2.02 25.41
CA ILE A 117 -4.51 -3.34 25.05
C ILE A 117 -4.49 -4.29 26.26
N PRO A 118 -5.01 -5.53 26.13
CA PRO A 118 -4.91 -6.56 27.17
C PRO A 118 -3.45 -6.89 27.53
N ARG A 119 -3.21 -7.25 28.78
CA ARG A 119 -1.85 -7.63 29.27
C ARG A 119 -1.25 -8.80 28.51
N GLU A 120 -2.07 -9.72 28.04
CA GLU A 120 -1.64 -10.86 27.22
C GLU A 120 -0.98 -10.41 25.92
N LEU A 121 -1.50 -9.37 25.30
CA LEU A 121 -0.94 -8.81 24.06
C LEU A 121 0.33 -8.01 24.35
N GLN A 122 0.41 -7.31 25.47
CA GLN A 122 1.63 -6.63 25.89
C GLN A 122 2.79 -7.62 26.11
N ALA A 123 2.49 -8.81 26.62
CA ALA A 123 3.47 -9.89 26.79
C ALA A 123 4.02 -10.46 25.46
N LEU A 124 3.29 -10.30 24.36
CA LEU A 124 3.75 -10.72 23.02
C LEU A 124 4.72 -9.72 22.39
N THR A 125 4.86 -8.53 22.97
CA THR A 125 5.73 -7.47 22.43
C THR A 125 7.18 -7.72 22.80
N ASP A 126 8.03 -7.91 21.80
CA ASP A 126 9.48 -7.94 21.96
C ASP A 126 10.03 -6.55 21.63
N LYS A 127 10.44 -5.80 22.68
CA LYS A 127 10.97 -4.42 22.55
C LYS A 127 12.24 -4.31 21.71
N GLN A 128 12.89 -5.42 21.39
CA GLN A 128 14.14 -5.42 20.61
C GLN A 128 13.92 -5.84 19.15
N ASN A 129 12.75 -6.41 18.81
CA ASN A 129 12.53 -6.95 17.48
C ASN A 129 11.08 -6.71 17.01
N GLU A 130 10.94 -5.75 16.07
CA GLU A 130 9.66 -5.40 15.45
C GLU A 130 9.07 -6.58 14.67
N GLU A 131 9.90 -7.28 13.88
CA GLU A 131 9.44 -8.40 13.04
C GLU A 131 8.93 -9.57 13.89
N LYS A 132 9.62 -9.89 14.99
CA LYS A 132 9.16 -10.92 15.93
C LYS A 132 7.84 -10.51 16.60
N THR A 133 7.70 -9.26 16.97
CA THR A 133 6.43 -8.73 17.51
C THR A 133 5.32 -8.85 16.48
N TYR A 134 5.57 -8.48 15.23
CA TYR A 134 4.60 -8.63 14.15
C TYR A 134 4.17 -10.11 13.98
N HIS A 135 5.12 -11.04 13.91
CA HIS A 135 4.81 -12.48 13.80
C HIS A 135 4.01 -13.00 14.98
N ASN A 136 4.32 -12.56 16.21
CA ASN A 136 3.54 -12.91 17.40
C ASN A 136 2.09 -12.40 17.31
N LEU A 137 1.89 -11.17 16.82
CA LEU A 137 0.55 -10.59 16.62
C LEU A 137 -0.25 -11.35 15.57
N VAL A 138 0.39 -11.71 14.45
CA VAL A 138 -0.23 -12.53 13.39
C VAL A 138 -0.61 -13.92 13.91
N ALA A 139 0.26 -14.55 14.69
CA ALA A 139 -0.02 -15.88 15.27
C ALA A 139 -1.15 -15.86 16.32
N PHE A 140 -1.29 -14.74 17.03
CA PHE A 140 -2.35 -14.55 18.03
C PHE A 140 -3.71 -14.22 17.40
N GLU A 141 -3.71 -13.66 16.19
CA GLU A 141 -4.95 -13.32 15.50
C GLU A 141 -5.78 -14.56 15.19
N ARG A 142 -7.05 -14.54 15.60
CA ARG A 142 -8.04 -15.57 15.25
C ARG A 142 -9.34 -14.89 14.85
N PRO A 143 -10.06 -15.37 13.83
CA PRO A 143 -11.33 -14.83 13.41
C PRO A 143 -12.43 -15.12 14.43
N SER A 144 -12.37 -14.43 15.57
CA SER A 144 -13.32 -14.55 16.67
C SER A 144 -13.58 -13.19 17.28
N ILE A 145 -14.83 -12.88 17.57
CA ILE A 145 -15.26 -11.64 18.24
C ILE A 145 -14.57 -11.47 19.61
N ASN A 146 -14.18 -12.56 20.25
CA ASN A 146 -13.47 -12.51 21.52
C ASN A 146 -11.97 -12.26 21.38
N ASN A 147 -11.43 -12.28 20.15
CA ASN A 147 -10.03 -11.98 19.91
C ASN A 147 -9.82 -10.48 19.79
N PHE A 148 -8.99 -9.92 20.65
CA PHE A 148 -8.74 -8.47 20.69
C PHE A 148 -8.16 -7.94 19.38
N ILE A 149 -7.19 -8.66 18.76
CA ILE A 149 -6.59 -8.23 17.49
C ILE A 149 -7.65 -8.21 16.39
N TYR A 150 -8.51 -9.23 16.35
CA TYR A 150 -9.62 -9.27 15.39
C TYR A 150 -10.57 -8.08 15.58
N GLN A 151 -10.91 -7.74 16.82
CA GLN A 151 -11.72 -6.56 17.10
C GLN A 151 -11.02 -5.26 16.66
N LEU A 152 -9.75 -5.10 16.96
CA LEU A 152 -8.96 -3.93 16.62
C LEU A 152 -8.87 -3.73 15.10
N LEU A 153 -8.72 -4.81 14.34
CA LEU A 153 -8.62 -4.76 12.87
C LEU A 153 -9.98 -4.49 12.20
N ASN A 154 -11.09 -4.99 12.76
CA ASN A 154 -12.37 -4.98 12.06
C ASN A 154 -13.36 -3.93 12.55
N TYR A 155 -13.21 -3.41 13.79
CA TYR A 155 -14.27 -2.56 14.32
C TYR A 155 -13.90 -1.08 14.44
N THR A 156 -13.26 -0.61 15.48
CA THR A 156 -13.37 0.82 15.81
C THR A 156 -12.09 1.55 16.18
N HIS A 157 -10.94 0.96 15.95
CA HIS A 157 -9.71 1.68 16.28
C HIS A 157 -9.33 2.67 15.16
N PRO A 158 -9.12 3.97 15.45
CA PRO A 158 -8.90 5.00 14.43
C PRO A 158 -7.68 4.74 13.54
N TYR A 159 -6.65 4.02 14.05
CA TYR A 159 -5.40 3.79 13.31
C TYR A 159 -5.22 2.37 12.79
N PHE A 160 -5.88 1.38 13.40
CA PHE A 160 -5.62 -0.04 13.10
C PHE A 160 -6.80 -0.76 12.48
N SER A 161 -7.97 -0.11 12.39
CA SER A 161 -9.13 -0.68 11.71
C SER A 161 -8.94 -0.66 10.20
N VAL A 162 -8.99 -1.83 9.56
CA VAL A 162 -8.85 -1.98 8.12
C VAL A 162 -9.90 -1.17 7.33
N PRO A 163 -11.19 -1.18 7.71
CA PRO A 163 -12.20 -0.33 7.07
C PRO A 163 -11.89 1.17 7.15
N LEU A 164 -11.41 1.66 8.30
CA LEU A 164 -11.05 3.07 8.47
C LEU A 164 -9.78 3.44 7.71
N LEU A 165 -8.76 2.57 7.71
CA LEU A 165 -7.58 2.75 6.88
C LEU A 165 -7.96 2.89 5.40
N SER A 166 -8.83 2.01 4.91
CA SER A 166 -9.32 2.06 3.52
C SER A 166 -10.03 3.37 3.18
N GLN A 167 -10.73 3.98 4.13
CA GLN A 167 -11.41 5.27 3.92
C GLN A 167 -10.44 6.46 3.90
N HIS A 168 -9.37 6.41 4.68
CA HIS A 168 -8.39 7.50 4.79
C HIS A 168 -7.24 7.41 3.80
N ILE A 169 -7.01 6.25 3.19
CA ILE A 169 -6.02 6.06 2.13
C ILE A 169 -6.65 6.44 0.79
N LYS A 170 -6.00 7.37 0.09
CA LYS A 170 -6.38 7.77 -1.26
C LYS A 170 -5.28 7.37 -2.23
N VAL A 171 -5.64 6.62 -3.25
CA VAL A 171 -4.73 6.17 -4.30
C VAL A 171 -5.20 6.74 -5.62
N ALA A 172 -4.33 7.44 -6.32
CA ALA A 172 -4.64 8.05 -7.60
C ALA A 172 -3.47 7.99 -8.57
N ARG A 173 -3.77 7.80 -9.84
CA ARG A 173 -2.77 7.93 -10.90
C ARG A 173 -2.50 9.41 -11.19
N LEU A 174 -1.23 9.80 -11.31
CA LEU A 174 -0.85 11.17 -11.68
C LEU A 174 -0.96 11.36 -13.21
N GLY A 175 -2.10 11.88 -13.65
CA GLY A 175 -2.39 12.09 -15.07
C GLY A 175 -2.32 10.79 -15.87
N ASN A 176 -1.65 10.82 -17.03
CA ASN A 176 -1.40 9.64 -17.85
C ASN A 176 0.01 9.04 -17.67
N SER A 177 0.67 9.39 -16.56
CA SER A 177 2.03 8.91 -16.26
C SER A 177 2.03 7.51 -15.64
N ASP A 178 3.23 6.95 -15.45
CA ASP A 178 3.49 5.70 -14.72
C ASP A 178 3.56 5.90 -13.21
N MET A 179 3.09 7.03 -12.72
CA MET A 179 3.18 7.40 -11.31
C MET A 179 1.85 7.22 -10.61
N ILE A 180 1.90 6.61 -9.43
CA ILE A 180 0.78 6.49 -8.49
C ILE A 180 1.07 7.36 -7.28
N GLU A 181 0.19 8.30 -6.97
CA GLU A 181 0.20 9.04 -5.70
C GLU A 181 -0.62 8.26 -4.68
N ILE A 182 -0.05 8.05 -3.50
CA ILE A 182 -0.74 7.50 -2.34
C ILE A 182 -0.73 8.59 -1.27
N ALA A 183 -1.90 8.93 -0.75
CA ALA A 183 -2.07 9.89 0.33
C ALA A 183 -2.78 9.22 1.51
N TYR A 184 -2.36 9.57 2.71
CA TYR A 184 -2.98 9.12 3.95
C TYR A 184 -3.08 10.26 4.94
N SER A 185 -4.21 10.33 5.65
CA SER A 185 -4.51 11.39 6.61
C SER A 185 -4.79 10.78 7.98
N ALA A 186 -4.12 11.28 9.02
CA ALA A 186 -4.35 10.89 10.40
C ALA A 186 -4.17 12.09 11.35
N ASN A 187 -4.69 11.98 12.57
CA ASN A 187 -4.53 13.01 13.61
C ASN A 187 -3.20 12.91 14.38
N ASP A 188 -2.37 11.91 14.07
CA ASP A 188 -1.02 11.73 14.60
C ASP A 188 0.02 11.72 13.48
N PRO A 189 1.04 12.61 13.51
CA PRO A 189 2.03 12.70 12.44
C PRO A 189 2.90 11.45 12.32
N GLY A 190 3.24 10.80 13.45
CA GLY A 190 4.00 9.55 13.46
C GLY A 190 3.21 8.42 12.82
N ILE A 191 1.95 8.28 13.18
CA ILE A 191 1.03 7.30 12.58
C ILE A 191 0.87 7.57 11.08
N ALA A 192 0.65 8.84 10.69
CA ALA A 192 0.46 9.20 9.28
C ALA A 192 1.67 8.80 8.43
N TYR A 193 2.87 9.15 8.87
CA TYR A 193 4.11 8.83 8.17
C TYR A 193 4.36 7.32 8.11
N ASN A 194 4.35 6.64 9.27
CA ASN A 194 4.68 5.21 9.33
C ASN A 194 3.65 4.33 8.60
N THR A 195 2.37 4.68 8.62
CA THR A 195 1.36 3.96 7.83
C THR A 195 1.70 4.00 6.36
N LEU A 196 2.04 5.18 5.84
CA LEU A 196 2.36 5.34 4.42
C LEU A 196 3.69 4.68 4.04
N GLU A 197 4.70 4.73 4.92
CA GLU A 197 5.98 4.04 4.74
C GLU A 197 5.78 2.52 4.64
N ILE A 198 5.09 1.91 5.63
CA ILE A 198 4.80 0.47 5.63
C ILE A 198 3.96 0.06 4.42
N LEU A 199 2.96 0.88 4.05
CA LEU A 199 2.12 0.63 2.88
C LEU A 199 2.94 0.64 1.59
N ASN A 200 3.88 1.59 1.46
CA ASN A 200 4.78 1.66 0.31
C ASN A 200 5.71 0.44 0.23
N GLU A 201 6.32 0.04 1.35
CA GLU A 201 7.17 -1.15 1.42
C GLU A 201 6.40 -2.43 1.04
N GLU A 202 5.20 -2.58 1.59
CA GLU A 202 4.36 -3.76 1.32
C GLU A 202 3.87 -3.80 -0.12
N PHE A 203 3.50 -2.64 -0.69
CA PHE A 203 3.15 -2.53 -2.10
C PHE A 203 4.33 -2.91 -3.01
N VAL A 204 5.52 -2.37 -2.76
CA VAL A 204 6.72 -2.68 -3.55
C VAL A 204 7.01 -4.18 -3.49
N LYS A 205 6.91 -4.80 -2.32
CA LYS A 205 7.09 -6.24 -2.15
C LYS A 205 6.08 -7.05 -2.97
N GLN A 206 4.80 -6.74 -2.86
CA GLN A 206 3.74 -7.44 -3.60
C GLN A 206 3.86 -7.22 -5.11
N TYR A 207 4.21 -6.02 -5.54
CA TYR A 207 4.46 -5.71 -6.95
C TYR A 207 5.63 -6.53 -7.50
N HIS A 208 6.72 -6.65 -6.75
CA HIS A 208 7.85 -7.52 -7.11
C HIS A 208 7.42 -8.98 -7.25
N GLU A 209 6.70 -9.51 -6.24
CA GLU A 209 6.24 -10.91 -6.27
C GLU A 209 5.36 -11.21 -7.49
N LEU A 210 4.45 -10.31 -7.85
CA LEU A 210 3.60 -10.42 -9.04
C LEU A 210 4.44 -10.41 -10.31
N ARG A 211 5.33 -9.46 -10.45
CA ARG A 211 6.13 -9.28 -11.67
C ARG A 211 7.13 -10.41 -11.89
N TYR A 212 7.79 -10.88 -10.83
CA TYR A 212 8.67 -12.04 -10.91
C TYR A 212 7.90 -13.33 -11.13
N GLY A 213 6.73 -13.49 -10.54
CA GLY A 213 5.86 -14.63 -10.78
C GLY A 213 5.46 -14.76 -12.24
N GLU A 214 5.03 -13.68 -12.88
CA GLU A 214 4.71 -13.64 -14.31
C GLU A 214 5.95 -13.95 -15.17
N THR A 215 7.09 -13.34 -14.89
CA THR A 215 8.34 -13.54 -15.64
C THR A 215 8.83 -14.99 -15.52
N ASN A 216 8.77 -15.58 -14.33
CA ASN A 216 9.16 -16.98 -14.12
C ASN A 216 8.26 -17.95 -14.89
N ASN A 217 6.96 -17.69 -14.95
CA ASN A 217 6.02 -18.51 -15.73
C ASN A 217 6.33 -18.43 -17.23
N VAL A 218 6.65 -17.25 -17.74
CA VAL A 218 7.06 -17.04 -19.13
C VAL A 218 8.38 -17.77 -19.43
N ILE A 219 9.38 -17.62 -18.57
CA ILE A 219 10.68 -18.34 -18.71
C ILE A 219 10.46 -19.84 -18.73
N LYS A 220 9.65 -20.38 -17.80
CA LYS A 220 9.34 -21.81 -17.73
C LYS A 220 8.65 -22.29 -19.01
N PHE A 221 7.68 -21.54 -19.50
CA PHE A 221 7.01 -21.84 -20.77
C PHE A 221 8.01 -21.93 -21.94
N PHE A 222 8.91 -20.94 -22.08
CA PHE A 222 9.91 -20.98 -23.15
C PHE A 222 10.92 -22.12 -22.98
N GLN A 223 11.31 -22.47 -21.75
CA GLN A 223 12.17 -23.62 -21.48
C GLN A 223 11.50 -24.94 -21.89
N GLU A 224 10.23 -25.11 -21.55
CA GLU A 224 9.45 -26.30 -21.94
C GLU A 224 9.30 -26.39 -23.48
N GLU A 225 9.02 -25.25 -24.14
CA GLU A 225 8.88 -25.19 -25.59
C GLU A 225 10.20 -25.46 -26.31
N LEU A 226 11.33 -24.91 -25.82
CA LEU A 226 12.66 -25.22 -26.33
C LEU A 226 13.01 -26.69 -26.18
N ALA A 227 12.69 -27.31 -25.06
CA ALA A 227 12.90 -28.73 -24.85
C ALA A 227 12.04 -29.59 -25.79
N ARG A 228 10.81 -29.18 -26.07
CA ARG A 228 9.89 -29.81 -27.02
C ARG A 228 10.42 -29.74 -28.46
N LEU A 229 10.82 -28.53 -28.88
CA LEU A 229 11.35 -28.28 -30.21
C LEU A 229 12.69 -29.00 -30.41
N GLY A 230 13.55 -29.06 -29.40
CA GLY A 230 14.80 -29.82 -29.42
C GLY A 230 14.57 -31.32 -29.69
N LYS A 231 13.58 -31.92 -28.99
CA LYS A 231 13.20 -33.34 -29.25
C LYS A 231 12.66 -33.54 -30.65
N MET A 232 11.85 -32.61 -31.17
CA MET A 232 11.33 -32.70 -32.54
C MET A 232 12.45 -32.58 -33.57
N LEU A 233 13.42 -31.69 -33.35
CA LEU A 233 14.58 -31.53 -34.20
C LEU A 233 15.41 -32.81 -34.24
N THR A 234 15.76 -33.38 -33.07
CA THR A 234 16.51 -34.66 -33.00
C THR A 234 15.76 -35.77 -33.73
N ALA A 235 14.45 -35.91 -33.54
CA ALA A 235 13.66 -36.91 -34.24
C ALA A 235 13.63 -36.69 -35.75
N ALA A 236 13.61 -35.46 -36.24
CA ALA A 236 13.70 -35.14 -37.68
C ALA A 236 15.07 -35.40 -38.22
N GLU A 237 16.14 -35.10 -37.49
CA GLU A 237 17.53 -35.43 -37.86
C GLU A 237 17.74 -36.96 -37.93
N ASP A 238 17.24 -37.71 -36.94
CA ASP A 238 17.33 -39.18 -36.96
C ASP A 238 16.58 -39.77 -38.17
N SER A 239 15.38 -39.26 -38.48
CA SER A 239 14.63 -39.69 -39.66
C SER A 239 15.34 -39.34 -40.98
N LEU A 240 16.02 -38.19 -41.04
CA LEU A 240 16.79 -37.80 -42.21
C LEU A 240 18.05 -38.72 -42.38
N ILE A 241 18.70 -39.06 -41.26
CA ILE A 241 19.84 -39.98 -41.28
C ILE A 241 19.40 -41.35 -41.77
N GLU A 242 18.30 -41.86 -41.25
CA GLU A 242 17.73 -43.17 -41.62
C GLU A 242 17.41 -43.18 -43.14
N TYR A 243 16.71 -42.13 -43.60
CA TYR A 243 16.41 -41.98 -45.04
C TYR A 243 17.66 -41.93 -45.92
N ASN A 244 18.69 -41.23 -45.49
CA ASN A 244 19.99 -41.17 -46.22
C ASN A 244 20.70 -42.51 -46.24
N ILE A 245 20.71 -43.27 -45.16
CA ILE A 245 21.32 -44.60 -45.06
C ILE A 245 20.60 -45.56 -46.00
N GLU A 246 19.26 -45.56 -46.03
CA GLU A 246 18.49 -46.41 -46.95
C GLU A 246 18.77 -46.08 -48.44
N ASN A 247 18.80 -44.79 -48.79
CA ASN A 247 19.05 -44.36 -50.16
C ASN A 247 20.50 -44.55 -50.61
N LEU A 248 21.48 -44.30 -49.73
CA LEU A 248 22.90 -44.58 -50.03
C LEU A 248 23.16 -46.05 -50.16
N SER A 249 22.51 -46.92 -49.36
CA SER A 249 22.54 -48.36 -49.49
C SER A 249 22.02 -48.85 -50.87
N LEU A 250 20.93 -48.23 -51.33
CA LEU A 250 20.34 -48.54 -52.65
C LEU A 250 21.22 -48.06 -53.81
N ILE A 251 21.93 -46.92 -53.70
CA ILE A 251 22.87 -46.44 -54.70
C ILE A 251 24.10 -47.33 -54.81
N HIS A 252 24.64 -47.86 -53.73
CA HIS A 252 25.76 -48.77 -53.71
C HIS A 252 25.43 -50.14 -54.28
N ILE A 253 24.18 -50.60 -54.18
CA ILE A 253 23.73 -51.86 -54.78
C ILE A 253 23.51 -51.72 -56.31
N SER A 254 23.30 -50.53 -56.82
CA SER A 254 22.99 -50.24 -58.20
C SER A 254 24.23 -49.88 -59.09
N GLU A 255 25.45 -49.81 -58.56
CA GLU A 255 26.65 -49.67 -59.37
C GLU A 255 27.04 -51.01 -60.00
N PRO A 256 26.85 -51.17 -61.31
CA PRO A 256 27.32 -52.35 -61.95
C PRO A 256 28.85 -52.32 -62.05
N THR A 257 29.48 -53.35 -61.47
CA THR A 257 30.90 -53.66 -61.67
C THR A 257 31.21 -53.70 -63.15
N ARG A 258 31.68 -52.61 -63.73
CA ARG A 258 32.33 -52.61 -65.04
C ARG A 258 33.75 -53.22 -64.83
N ARG A 259 33.93 -54.44 -65.35
CA ARG A 259 35.20 -54.99 -65.74
C ARG A 259 35.52 -54.58 -67.20
#